data_7600c1d046156034020972a57e427b3c
#
_entry.id   7600c1d046156034020972a57e427b3c
#
_cell.length_a   1.000
_cell.length_b   1.000
_cell.length_c   1.000
_cell.angle_alpha   90.00
_cell.angle_beta   90.00
_cell.angle_gamma   90.00
#
_symmetry.space_group_name_H-M   'P 1'
#
loop_
_entity.id
_entity.type
_entity.pdbx_description
1 polymer ?
#
loop_
_entity_poly.entity_id
_entity_poly.type
_entity_poly.pdbx_seq_one_letter_code
_entity_poly.pdbx_strand_id
1 'polypeptide(L)'
;FEKPVLMFSGGKDSIVMLRLAEKAFYPAKIPFPVLQVDTGLDFPEVIATRDNWVDRLGVKLIVASIDEAIASGVVVDDGKTSRNRLQIGTLLNAIEENGFTAAFGGGRRDEEKARAKERVYSHRDEFGQWDPKNQRPELWSLYNGRLHAGEHMRIFPISNWTELDIWDYIGREGIEIPSIRSEEH
;
A
#
# COMPACT_ATOMS: atom_id res chain seq x y z
N PHE A 1 -2.91 12.76 -9.77
CA PHE A 1 -4.07 12.33 -8.99
C PHE A 1 -4.40 13.37 -7.92
N GLU A 2 -5.69 13.63 -7.70
CA GLU A 2 -6.12 14.68 -6.78
C GLU A 2 -6.00 14.28 -5.31
N LYS A 3 -6.28 13.01 -5.00
CA LYS A 3 -6.26 12.48 -3.63
C LYS A 3 -5.48 11.18 -3.55
N PRO A 4 -4.16 11.23 -3.56
CA PRO A 4 -3.34 10.04 -3.37
C PRO A 4 -3.21 9.65 -1.89
N VAL A 5 -2.90 8.38 -1.65
CA VAL A 5 -2.58 7.82 -0.34
C VAL A 5 -1.44 6.81 -0.48
N LEU A 6 -0.59 6.68 0.54
CA LEU A 6 0.44 5.65 0.58
C LEU A 6 0.00 4.55 1.55
N MET A 7 -0.09 3.31 1.04
CA MET A 7 -0.46 2.15 1.84
C MET A 7 0.76 1.64 2.61
N PHE A 8 0.58 1.44 3.90
CA PHE A 8 1.60 0.89 4.79
C PHE A 8 1.15 -0.46 5.35
N SER A 9 1.96 -1.49 5.20
CA SER A 9 1.68 -2.84 5.70
C SER A 9 2.61 -3.28 6.84
N GLY A 10 3.57 -2.43 7.22
CA GLY A 10 4.60 -2.79 8.21
C GLY A 10 5.77 -3.60 7.65
N GLY A 11 5.62 -4.18 6.47
CA GLY A 11 6.69 -4.92 5.81
C GLY A 11 7.77 -4.00 5.21
N LYS A 12 8.96 -4.55 4.96
CA LYS A 12 10.14 -3.86 4.42
C LYS A 12 9.82 -3.03 3.17
N ASP A 13 9.02 -3.59 2.26
CA ASP A 13 8.67 -2.92 0.99
C ASP A 13 7.87 -1.63 1.24
N SER A 14 6.93 -1.65 2.19
CA SER A 14 6.16 -0.45 2.56
C SER A 14 7.02 0.61 3.27
N ILE A 15 8.03 0.20 4.02
CA ILE A 15 9.00 1.12 4.64
C ILE A 15 9.91 1.74 3.57
N VAL A 16 10.38 0.95 2.61
CA VAL A 16 11.11 1.47 1.44
C VAL A 16 10.28 2.50 0.68
N MET A 17 8.97 2.26 0.52
CA MET A 17 8.05 3.20 -0.12
C MET A 17 7.97 4.54 0.64
N LEU A 18 7.94 4.54 1.97
CA LEU A 18 8.00 5.77 2.78
C LEU A 18 9.28 6.55 2.53
N ARG A 19 10.44 5.85 2.51
CA ARG A 19 11.73 6.49 2.24
C ARG A 19 11.81 7.06 0.83
N LEU A 20 11.29 6.36 -0.16
CA LEU A 20 11.23 6.85 -1.54
C LEU A 20 10.33 8.09 -1.65
N ALA A 21 9.18 8.08 -0.98
CA ALA A 21 8.30 9.25 -0.94
C ALA A 21 8.98 10.45 -0.26
N GLU A 22 9.66 10.25 0.88
CA GLU A 22 10.46 11.29 1.53
C GLU A 22 11.45 11.94 0.56
N LYS A 23 12.23 11.12 -0.15
CA LYS A 23 13.22 11.60 -1.12
C LYS A 23 12.59 12.31 -2.32
N ALA A 24 11.46 11.79 -2.81
CA ALA A 24 10.79 12.34 -3.99
C ALA A 24 10.22 13.75 -3.75
N PHE A 25 9.80 14.04 -2.52
CA PHE A 25 9.23 15.34 -2.17
C PHE A 25 10.21 16.29 -1.47
N TYR A 26 11.42 15.82 -1.10
CA TYR A 26 12.41 16.66 -0.45
C TYR A 26 12.71 17.94 -1.28
N PRO A 27 12.79 19.15 -0.66
CA PRO A 27 12.72 19.44 0.77
C PRO A 27 11.29 19.65 1.32
N ALA A 28 10.26 19.52 0.49
CA ALA A 28 8.87 19.61 0.93
C ALA A 28 8.45 18.37 1.71
N LYS A 29 7.36 18.48 2.48
CA LYS A 29 6.72 17.34 3.12
C LYS A 29 5.94 16.52 2.10
N ILE A 30 5.75 15.23 2.39
CA ILE A 30 4.88 14.36 1.61
C ILE A 30 3.45 14.92 1.66
N PRO A 31 2.80 15.22 0.52
CA PRO A 31 1.53 15.96 0.48
C PRO A 31 0.29 15.07 0.64
N PHE A 32 0.44 13.80 0.99
CA PHE A 32 -0.65 12.85 1.12
C PHE A 32 -0.50 11.99 2.38
N PRO A 33 -1.63 11.42 2.89
CA PRO A 33 -1.60 10.61 4.09
C PRO A 33 -1.02 9.22 3.84
N VAL A 34 -0.70 8.55 4.95
CA VAL A 34 -0.38 7.12 5.03
C VAL A 34 -1.61 6.38 5.53
N LEU A 35 -1.96 5.26 4.91
CA LEU A 35 -3.08 4.39 5.30
C LEU A 35 -2.56 3.03 5.69
N GLN A 36 -2.92 2.57 6.87
CA GLN A 36 -2.72 1.19 7.32
C GLN A 36 -4.08 0.52 7.57
N VAL A 37 -4.20 -0.72 7.15
CA VAL A 37 -5.28 -1.60 7.60
C VAL A 37 -4.80 -2.33 8.84
N ASP A 38 -5.42 -2.03 9.98
CA ASP A 38 -5.16 -2.72 11.24
C ASP A 38 -5.91 -4.04 11.27
N THR A 39 -5.15 -5.12 11.38
CA THR A 39 -5.69 -6.49 11.45
C THR A 39 -6.02 -6.94 12.87
N GLY A 40 -5.66 -6.15 13.88
CA GLY A 40 -5.69 -6.53 15.29
C GLY A 40 -4.63 -7.56 15.68
N LEU A 41 -3.73 -7.93 14.74
CA LEU A 41 -2.67 -8.93 14.95
C LEU A 41 -1.26 -8.34 14.67
N ASP A 42 -1.17 -7.03 14.47
CA ASP A 42 0.11 -6.39 14.19
C ASP A 42 1.03 -6.44 15.42
N PHE A 43 2.28 -6.80 15.21
CA PHE A 43 3.28 -6.81 16.28
C PHE A 43 3.55 -5.40 16.79
N PRO A 44 3.77 -5.22 18.12
CA PRO A 44 4.08 -3.91 18.69
C PRO A 44 5.25 -3.20 18.02
N GLU A 45 6.26 -3.94 17.55
CA GLU A 45 7.43 -3.42 16.84
C GLU A 45 7.05 -2.80 15.48
N VAL A 46 6.07 -3.37 14.79
CA VAL A 46 5.53 -2.82 13.53
C VAL A 46 4.82 -1.50 13.79
N ILE A 47 3.98 -1.48 14.83
CA ILE A 47 3.24 -0.29 15.24
C ILE A 47 4.22 0.83 15.63
N ALA A 48 5.23 0.52 16.48
CA ALA A 48 6.25 1.47 16.88
C ALA A 48 7.04 2.02 15.67
N THR A 49 7.44 1.14 14.76
CA THR A 49 8.15 1.55 13.54
C THR A 49 7.27 2.48 12.67
N ARG A 50 5.99 2.15 12.50
CA ARG A 50 5.02 3.00 11.79
C ARG A 50 4.96 4.40 12.42
N ASP A 51 4.74 4.44 13.71
CA ASP A 51 4.55 5.70 14.44
C ASP A 51 5.81 6.57 14.38
N ASN A 52 6.99 5.98 14.52
CA ASN A 52 8.27 6.68 14.35
C ASN A 52 8.43 7.28 12.94
N TRP A 53 8.06 6.52 11.90
CA TRP A 53 8.12 7.03 10.53
C TRP A 53 7.12 8.16 10.29
N VAL A 54 5.89 8.00 10.74
CA VAL A 54 4.80 8.99 10.60
C VAL A 54 5.19 10.30 11.29
N ASP A 55 5.70 10.22 12.54
CA ASP A 55 6.13 11.38 13.31
C ASP A 55 7.32 12.08 12.65
N ARG A 56 8.33 11.31 12.22
CA ARG A 56 9.51 11.86 11.55
C ARG A 56 9.16 12.59 10.25
N LEU A 57 8.26 12.02 9.45
CA LEU A 57 7.83 12.56 8.18
C LEU A 57 6.80 13.68 8.33
N GLY A 58 6.15 13.77 9.50
CA GLY A 58 5.08 14.73 9.76
C GLY A 58 3.88 14.53 8.83
N VAL A 59 3.57 13.28 8.48
CA VAL A 59 2.43 12.90 7.61
C VAL A 59 1.22 12.51 8.44
N LYS A 60 0.03 12.67 7.86
CA LYS A 60 -1.21 12.19 8.48
C LYS A 60 -1.28 10.66 8.37
N LEU A 61 -1.53 9.98 9.49
CA LEU A 61 -1.84 8.55 9.52
C LEU A 61 -3.35 8.34 9.55
N ILE A 62 -3.82 7.41 8.73
CA ILE A 62 -5.18 6.88 8.73
C ILE A 62 -5.07 5.40 9.04
N VAL A 63 -5.75 4.94 10.08
CA VAL A 63 -5.82 3.52 10.45
C VAL A 63 -7.23 3.03 10.19
N ALA A 64 -7.37 2.03 9.32
CA ALA A 64 -8.64 1.37 9.03
C ALA A 64 -8.67 0.02 9.77
N SER A 65 -9.44 -0.06 10.84
CA SER A 65 -9.54 -1.26 11.67
C SER A 65 -10.52 -2.28 11.06
N ILE A 66 -10.10 -3.54 10.97
CA ILE A 66 -10.97 -4.64 10.55
C ILE A 66 -12.08 -4.85 11.58
N ASP A 67 -11.78 -4.76 12.86
CA ASP A 67 -12.76 -4.97 13.93
C ASP A 67 -13.86 -3.89 13.89
N GLU A 68 -13.49 -2.63 13.65
CA GLU A 68 -14.46 -1.54 13.44
C GLU A 68 -15.29 -1.74 12.17
N ALA A 69 -14.67 -2.20 11.08
CA ALA A 69 -15.36 -2.49 9.83
C ALA A 69 -16.38 -3.65 9.98
N ILE A 70 -16.07 -4.66 10.80
CA ILE A 70 -17.02 -5.73 11.15
C ILE A 70 -18.14 -5.16 12.03
N ALA A 71 -17.81 -4.41 13.07
CA ALA A 71 -18.79 -3.84 13.99
C ALA A 71 -19.79 -2.90 13.31
N SER A 72 -19.34 -2.16 12.29
CA SER A 72 -20.18 -1.28 11.47
C SER A 72 -20.93 -1.96 10.33
N GLY A 73 -20.66 -3.26 10.08
CA GLY A 73 -21.28 -4.02 9.01
C GLY A 73 -20.71 -3.75 7.60
N VAL A 74 -19.61 -3.05 7.51
CA VAL A 74 -18.89 -2.77 6.24
C VAL A 74 -18.32 -4.06 5.64
N VAL A 75 -17.80 -4.93 6.51
CA VAL A 75 -17.38 -6.29 6.14
C VAL A 75 -18.06 -7.30 7.03
N VAL A 76 -18.35 -8.48 6.49
CA VAL A 76 -19.02 -9.55 7.23
C VAL A 76 -18.00 -10.65 7.52
N ASP A 77 -17.77 -10.90 8.80
CA ASP A 77 -17.03 -12.08 9.25
C ASP A 77 -18.02 -13.21 9.60
N ASP A 78 -18.10 -14.17 8.71
CA ASP A 78 -18.94 -15.37 8.87
C ASP A 78 -18.18 -16.56 9.49
N GLY A 79 -16.97 -16.30 10.01
CA GLY A 79 -16.06 -17.32 10.54
C GLY A 79 -15.45 -18.25 9.49
N LYS A 80 -15.81 -18.07 8.21
CA LYS A 80 -15.27 -18.79 7.04
C LYS A 80 -14.51 -17.86 6.10
N THR A 81 -14.77 -16.57 6.19
CA THR A 81 -14.10 -15.55 5.39
C THR A 81 -12.64 -15.41 5.80
N SER A 82 -11.73 -15.53 4.83
CA SER A 82 -10.30 -15.37 5.10
C SER A 82 -9.99 -13.95 5.58
N ARG A 83 -9.04 -13.81 6.49
CA ARG A 83 -8.57 -12.50 6.98
C ARG A 83 -8.14 -11.58 5.82
N ASN A 84 -7.50 -12.13 4.80
CA ASN A 84 -7.16 -11.38 3.58
C ASN A 84 -8.37 -10.73 2.92
N ARG A 85 -9.50 -11.41 2.89
CA ARG A 85 -10.73 -10.87 2.29
C ARG A 85 -11.30 -9.74 3.13
N LEU A 86 -11.25 -9.86 4.45
CA LEU A 86 -11.64 -8.80 5.38
C LEU A 86 -10.74 -7.57 5.22
N GLN A 87 -9.42 -7.76 5.10
CA GLN A 87 -8.47 -6.69 4.84
C GLN A 87 -8.78 -5.94 3.54
N ILE A 88 -9.07 -6.67 2.46
CA ILE A 88 -9.41 -6.08 1.17
C ILE A 88 -10.68 -5.23 1.28
N GLY A 89 -11.74 -5.75 1.90
CA GLY A 89 -12.99 -5.02 2.10
C GLY A 89 -12.80 -3.76 2.94
N THR A 90 -12.07 -3.86 4.05
CA THR A 90 -11.74 -2.72 4.92
C THR A 90 -10.93 -1.66 4.18
N LEU A 91 -9.94 -2.09 3.37
CA LEU A 91 -9.12 -1.18 2.57
C LEU A 91 -9.95 -0.45 1.51
N LEU A 92 -10.81 -1.16 0.78
CA LEU A 92 -11.68 -0.56 -0.24
C LEU A 92 -12.63 0.47 0.36
N ASN A 93 -13.24 0.15 1.51
CA ASN A 93 -14.07 1.08 2.23
C ASN A 93 -13.30 2.35 2.64
N ALA A 94 -12.10 2.20 3.18
CA ALA A 94 -11.26 3.33 3.57
C ALA A 94 -10.87 4.22 2.36
N ILE A 95 -10.61 3.61 1.20
CA ILE A 95 -10.34 4.34 -0.04
C ILE A 95 -11.57 5.14 -0.46
N GLU A 96 -12.76 4.54 -0.43
CA GLU A 96 -14.01 5.16 -0.83
C GLU A 96 -14.42 6.29 0.13
N GLU A 97 -14.45 6.04 1.44
CA GLU A 97 -14.82 7.03 2.45
C GLU A 97 -13.95 8.29 2.42
N ASN A 98 -12.64 8.12 2.16
CA ASN A 98 -11.72 9.24 2.05
C ASN A 98 -11.66 9.83 0.63
N GLY A 99 -12.28 9.21 -0.35
CA GLY A 99 -12.29 9.63 -1.75
C GLY A 99 -10.90 9.57 -2.40
N PHE A 100 -10.06 8.60 -2.02
CA PHE A 100 -8.75 8.44 -2.61
C PHE A 100 -8.83 7.97 -4.06
N THR A 101 -8.14 8.67 -4.94
CA THR A 101 -8.09 8.35 -6.38
C THR A 101 -6.86 7.54 -6.76
N ALA A 102 -5.84 7.53 -5.93
CA ALA A 102 -4.63 6.75 -6.14
C ALA A 102 -4.09 6.18 -4.83
N ALA A 103 -3.67 4.92 -4.84
CA ALA A 103 -3.07 4.26 -3.68
C ALA A 103 -1.71 3.68 -4.06
N PHE A 104 -0.64 4.27 -3.51
CA PHE A 104 0.71 3.77 -3.65
C PHE A 104 0.93 2.55 -2.78
N GLY A 105 1.56 1.51 -3.32
CA GLY A 105 1.87 0.28 -2.60
C GLY A 105 3.23 -0.30 -2.95
N GLY A 106 3.75 -1.12 -2.04
CA GLY A 106 5.05 -1.79 -2.17
C GLY A 106 5.01 -3.10 -2.97
N GLY A 107 3.92 -3.38 -3.72
CA GLY A 107 3.80 -4.62 -4.47
C GLY A 107 4.88 -4.77 -5.56
N ARG A 108 5.47 -5.96 -5.64
CA ARG A 108 6.53 -6.28 -6.62
C ARG A 108 6.16 -7.52 -7.44
N ARG A 109 6.54 -7.54 -8.71
CA ARG A 109 6.31 -8.68 -9.61
C ARG A 109 7.13 -9.91 -9.22
N ASP A 110 8.25 -9.69 -8.54
CA ASP A 110 9.16 -10.74 -8.05
C ASP A 110 8.55 -11.53 -6.88
N GLU A 111 7.73 -10.86 -6.07
CA GLU A 111 7.13 -11.44 -4.86
C GLU A 111 5.99 -12.41 -5.16
N GLU A 112 5.18 -12.13 -6.17
CA GLU A 112 3.98 -12.91 -6.45
C GLU A 112 3.73 -13.07 -7.95
N LYS A 113 3.63 -14.31 -8.42
CA LYS A 113 3.35 -14.63 -9.82
C LYS A 113 2.04 -14.05 -10.34
N ALA A 114 1.02 -13.91 -9.50
CA ALA A 114 -0.26 -13.30 -9.86
C ALA A 114 -0.09 -11.83 -10.25
N ARG A 115 0.89 -11.14 -9.69
CA ARG A 115 1.23 -9.75 -10.00
C ARG A 115 2.12 -9.57 -11.23
N ALA A 116 2.60 -10.65 -11.84
CA ALA A 116 3.49 -10.59 -13.00
C ALA A 116 2.89 -9.83 -14.19
N LYS A 117 1.57 -9.78 -14.29
CA LYS A 117 0.82 -9.04 -15.34
C LYS A 117 0.49 -7.62 -14.95
N GLU A 118 0.48 -7.28 -13.67
CA GLU A 118 0.32 -5.91 -13.19
C GLU A 118 1.59 -5.11 -13.50
N ARG A 119 1.40 -3.86 -13.82
CA ARG A 119 2.48 -2.91 -14.11
C ARG A 119 2.62 -1.94 -12.94
N VAL A 120 3.39 -0.87 -13.14
CA VAL A 120 3.50 0.21 -12.15
C VAL A 120 2.11 0.78 -11.86
N TYR A 121 1.30 1.02 -12.89
CA TYR A 121 -0.10 1.44 -12.74
C TYR A 121 -1.02 0.25 -12.91
N SER A 122 -1.87 0.00 -11.92
CA SER A 122 -2.90 -1.02 -11.93
C SER A 122 -4.27 -0.36 -11.78
N HIS A 123 -4.99 -0.32 -12.89
CA HIS A 123 -6.33 0.28 -12.96
C HIS A 123 -7.34 -0.59 -12.22
N ARG A 124 -8.10 0.02 -11.32
CA ARG A 124 -9.15 -0.65 -10.53
C ARG A 124 -10.49 -0.06 -10.89
N ASP A 125 -11.43 -0.93 -11.20
CA ASP A 125 -12.83 -0.56 -11.43
C ASP A 125 -13.52 -0.08 -10.14
N GLU A 126 -14.79 0.29 -10.25
CA GLU A 126 -15.62 0.72 -9.12
C GLU A 126 -15.78 -0.33 -8.01
N PHE A 127 -15.53 -1.61 -8.32
CA PHE A 127 -15.53 -2.72 -7.36
C PHE A 127 -14.14 -3.02 -6.79
N GLY A 128 -13.13 -2.23 -7.14
CA GLY A 128 -11.75 -2.41 -6.72
C GLY A 128 -11.03 -3.57 -7.40
N GLN A 129 -11.59 -4.14 -8.46
CA GLN A 129 -10.99 -5.24 -9.22
C GLN A 129 -10.05 -4.70 -10.28
N TRP A 130 -8.98 -5.45 -10.57
CA TRP A 130 -8.08 -5.11 -11.65
C TRP A 130 -8.79 -5.19 -13.01
N ASP A 131 -8.74 -4.09 -13.76
CA ASP A 131 -9.31 -3.99 -15.10
C ASP A 131 -8.21 -4.01 -16.17
N PRO A 132 -7.81 -5.19 -16.65
CA PRO A 132 -6.77 -5.30 -17.67
C PRO A 132 -7.18 -4.75 -19.02
N LYS A 133 -8.46 -4.58 -19.31
CA LYS A 133 -8.94 -4.08 -20.60
C LYS A 133 -8.70 -2.59 -20.77
N ASN A 134 -8.84 -1.83 -19.68
CA ASN A 134 -8.62 -0.39 -19.67
C ASN A 134 -7.18 -0.02 -19.29
N GLN A 135 -6.39 -1.00 -18.82
CA GLN A 135 -4.97 -0.80 -18.54
C GLN A 135 -4.17 -0.81 -19.84
N ARG A 136 -3.48 0.29 -20.12
CA ARG A 136 -2.58 0.37 -21.28
C ARG A 136 -1.22 -0.23 -20.95
N PRO A 137 -0.53 -0.84 -21.95
CA PRO A 137 0.87 -1.24 -21.80
C PRO A 137 1.75 -0.04 -21.43
N GLU A 138 2.64 -0.22 -20.46
CA GLU A 138 3.62 0.79 -20.02
C GLU A 138 4.90 0.66 -20.85
N LEU A 139 4.79 0.95 -22.15
CA LEU A 139 5.93 0.99 -23.05
C LEU A 139 6.61 2.36 -22.93
N TRP A 140 7.94 2.38 -22.94
CA TRP A 140 8.73 3.61 -22.95
C TRP A 140 8.47 4.55 -21.76
N SER A 141 8.12 4.00 -20.59
CA SER A 141 7.75 4.78 -19.40
C SER A 141 6.54 5.71 -19.61
N LEU A 142 5.66 5.36 -20.52
CA LEU A 142 4.39 6.05 -20.73
C LEU A 142 3.32 5.46 -19.82
N TYR A 143 2.85 6.26 -18.88
CA TYR A 143 1.83 5.87 -17.90
C TYR A 143 0.49 6.51 -18.21
N ASN A 144 -0.60 5.75 -18.06
CA ASN A 144 -1.96 6.26 -18.22
C ASN A 144 -2.64 6.31 -16.83
N GLY A 145 -2.75 7.51 -16.30
CA GLY A 145 -3.42 7.78 -15.02
C GLY A 145 -4.86 8.26 -15.14
N ARG A 146 -5.51 8.10 -16.31
CA ARG A 146 -6.89 8.54 -16.50
C ARG A 146 -7.86 7.64 -15.73
N LEU A 147 -8.74 8.26 -14.96
CA LEU A 147 -9.76 7.60 -14.14
C LEU A 147 -11.14 8.16 -14.47
N HIS A 148 -12.16 7.31 -14.36
CA HIS A 148 -13.57 7.69 -14.33
C HIS A 148 -14.07 7.78 -12.88
N ALA A 149 -15.27 8.33 -12.69
CA ALA A 149 -15.89 8.38 -11.37
C ALA A 149 -16.08 6.97 -10.77
N GLY A 150 -15.70 6.79 -9.50
CA GLY A 150 -15.75 5.50 -8.82
C GLY A 150 -14.53 4.60 -9.01
N GLU A 151 -13.67 4.88 -9.98
CA GLU A 151 -12.44 4.14 -10.19
C GLU A 151 -11.28 4.68 -9.36
N HIS A 152 -10.28 3.85 -9.09
CA HIS A 152 -9.03 4.27 -8.48
C HIS A 152 -7.83 3.55 -9.10
N MET A 153 -6.65 4.12 -8.92
CA MET A 153 -5.40 3.57 -9.41
C MET A 153 -4.57 3.00 -8.25
N ARG A 154 -4.15 1.74 -8.38
CA ARG A 154 -3.06 1.21 -7.55
C ARG A 154 -1.74 1.50 -8.26
N ILE A 155 -0.79 2.07 -7.54
CA ILE A 155 0.51 2.47 -8.10
C ILE A 155 1.61 1.74 -7.35
N PHE A 156 2.43 0.99 -8.09
CA PHE A 156 3.52 0.17 -7.55
C PHE A 156 4.88 0.65 -8.08
N PRO A 157 5.45 1.71 -7.51
CA PRO A 157 6.69 2.31 -8.00
C PRO A 157 7.88 1.36 -8.05
N ILE A 158 7.91 0.38 -7.14
CA ILE A 158 8.98 -0.64 -7.05
C ILE A 158 8.58 -1.98 -7.70
N SER A 159 7.57 -1.96 -8.57
CA SER A 159 7.01 -3.16 -9.22
C SER A 159 8.06 -4.06 -9.89
N ASN A 160 9.11 -3.48 -10.45
CA ASN A 160 10.20 -4.19 -11.13
C ASN A 160 11.45 -4.44 -10.27
N TRP A 161 11.41 -4.08 -8.98
CA TRP A 161 12.51 -4.34 -8.06
C TRP A 161 12.50 -5.81 -7.62
N THR A 162 13.68 -6.41 -7.53
CA THR A 162 13.86 -7.74 -6.96
C THR A 162 13.95 -7.67 -5.43
N GLU A 163 13.89 -8.84 -4.80
CA GLU A 163 14.13 -8.96 -3.35
C GLU A 163 15.53 -8.42 -2.97
N LEU A 164 16.53 -8.70 -3.80
CA LEU A 164 17.89 -8.21 -3.58
C LEU A 164 17.97 -6.68 -3.69
N ASP A 165 17.27 -6.06 -4.64
CA ASP A 165 17.24 -4.60 -4.79
C ASP A 165 16.68 -3.92 -3.54
N ILE A 166 15.66 -4.51 -2.92
CA ILE A 166 15.06 -4.00 -1.68
C ILE A 166 16.07 -4.02 -0.54
N TRP A 167 16.76 -5.15 -0.35
CA TRP A 167 17.75 -5.29 0.73
C TRP A 167 18.98 -4.42 0.50
N ASP A 168 19.46 -4.30 -0.72
CA ASP A 168 20.55 -3.39 -1.08
C ASP A 168 20.18 -1.93 -0.81
N TYR A 169 18.96 -1.52 -1.17
CA TYR A 169 18.46 -0.18 -0.90
C TYR A 169 18.34 0.10 0.60
N ILE A 170 17.80 -0.84 1.38
CA ILE A 170 17.71 -0.74 2.84
C ILE A 170 19.11 -0.54 3.44
N GLY A 171 20.07 -1.33 3.02
CA GLY A 171 21.45 -1.24 3.49
C GLY A 171 22.12 0.09 3.13
N ARG A 172 21.97 0.55 1.90
CA ARG A 172 22.56 1.82 1.42
C ARG A 172 21.96 3.06 2.09
N GLU A 173 20.67 3.05 2.32
CA GLU A 173 19.96 4.18 2.94
C GLU A 173 19.95 4.12 4.47
N GLY A 174 20.48 3.04 5.08
CA GLY A 174 20.47 2.84 6.53
C GLY A 174 19.06 2.81 7.11
N ILE A 175 18.12 2.16 6.41
CA ILE A 175 16.72 2.12 6.79
C ILE A 175 16.55 1.13 7.94
N GLU A 176 15.99 1.61 9.06
CA GLU A 176 15.59 0.75 10.16
C GLU A 176 14.28 0.02 9.81
N ILE A 177 14.30 -1.29 9.95
CA ILE A 177 13.14 -2.18 9.80
C ILE A 177 12.83 -2.83 11.13
N PRO A 178 11.55 -3.21 11.40
CA PRO A 178 11.21 -3.93 12.62
C PRO A 178 12.04 -5.20 12.77
N SER A 179 12.58 -5.43 13.95
CA SER A 179 13.36 -6.63 14.27
C SER A 179 12.46 -7.85 14.52
N ILE A 180 11.48 -8.07 13.66
CA ILE A 180 10.66 -9.27 13.73
C ILE A 180 11.50 -10.41 13.17
N ARG A 181 11.96 -11.29 14.05
CA ARG A 181 12.48 -12.58 13.60
C ARG A 181 11.29 -13.38 13.08
N SER A 182 11.19 -13.53 11.77
CA SER A 182 10.36 -14.58 11.22
C SER A 182 10.99 -15.91 11.64
N GLU A 183 10.42 -16.56 12.62
CA GLU A 183 10.67 -17.99 12.87
C GLU A 183 9.92 -18.76 11.77
N GLU A 184 10.38 -18.63 10.54
CA GLU A 184 10.01 -19.54 9.49
C GLU A 184 10.86 -20.81 9.66
N HIS A 185 10.21 -21.81 10.18
CA HIS A 185 10.66 -23.20 10.12
C HIS A 185 10.00 -23.94 8.97
#